data_842ff9b6ac737b9e69477270746811e6
#
_entry.id   842ff9b6ac737b9e69477270746811e6
#
_cell.length_a   1.000
_cell.length_b   1.000
_cell.length_c   1.000
_cell.angle_alpha   90.00
_cell.angle_beta   90.00
_cell.angle_gamma   90.00
#
_symmetry.space_group_name_H-M   'P 1'
#
loop_
_entity.id
_entity.type
_entity.pdbx_description
1 polymer ?
#
loop_
_entity_poly.entity_id
_entity_poly.type
_entity_poly.pdbx_seq_one_letter_code
_entity_poly.pdbx_strand_id
1 'polypeptide(L)'
;IYIITSFIGLYLVARIMNYIVKRWGGVLHIVNLKSNSSLPLFLCIVSMLTFASDPIMNSISRYQEQRADQYAIELINDKEAAISSFQKLSKSSLSQLNPPWLVKIFRYTHPTMLERISTIENDEK
;
A
#
# COMPACT_ATOMS: atom_id res chain seq x y z
N ILE A 1 -2.81 -1.87 13.32
CA ILE A 1 -2.34 -0.77 12.44
C ILE A 1 -3.53 -0.22 11.64
N TYR A 2 -4.25 -1.00 10.85
CA TYR A 2 -5.33 -0.54 9.96
C TYR A 2 -6.46 0.22 10.66
N ILE A 3 -6.88 -0.18 11.86
CA ILE A 3 -7.91 0.51 12.64
C ILE A 3 -7.45 1.94 12.99
N ILE A 4 -6.23 2.09 13.48
CA ILE A 4 -5.68 3.39 13.85
C ILE A 4 -5.54 4.30 12.63
N THR A 5 -5.01 3.78 11.53
CA THR A 5 -4.88 4.55 10.27
C THR A 5 -6.22 4.97 9.71
N SER A 6 -7.28 4.14 9.83
CA SER A 6 -8.64 4.50 9.42
C SER A 6 -9.19 5.66 10.25
N PHE A 7 -9.01 5.67 11.56
CA PHE A 7 -9.45 6.79 12.41
C PHE A 7 -8.70 8.09 12.08
N ILE A 8 -7.38 8.00 11.86
CA ILE A 8 -6.59 9.17 11.44
C ILE A 8 -7.07 9.66 10.08
N GLY A 9 -7.31 8.77 9.12
CA GLY A 9 -7.82 9.11 7.80
C GLY A 9 -9.17 9.83 7.85
N LEU A 10 -10.14 9.29 8.61
CA LEU A 10 -11.45 9.92 8.79
C LEU A 10 -11.34 11.30 9.45
N TYR A 11 -10.47 11.44 10.45
CA TYR A 11 -10.22 12.73 11.09
C TYR A 11 -9.65 13.75 10.09
N LEU A 12 -8.67 13.35 9.27
CA LEU A 12 -8.07 14.21 8.25
C LEU A 12 -9.10 14.62 7.19
N VAL A 13 -9.91 13.68 6.71
CA VAL A 13 -11.00 13.96 5.77
C VAL A 13 -11.94 15.02 6.35
N ALA A 14 -12.41 14.85 7.58
CA ALA A 14 -13.29 15.79 8.25
C ALA A 14 -12.64 17.18 8.39
N ARG A 15 -11.38 17.25 8.76
CA ARG A 15 -10.64 18.51 8.90
C ARG A 15 -10.48 19.23 7.56
N ILE A 16 -10.07 18.52 6.52
CA ILE A 16 -9.86 19.08 5.19
C ILE A 16 -11.20 19.53 4.59
N MET A 17 -12.26 18.74 4.69
CA MET A 17 -13.59 19.12 4.23
C MET A 17 -14.08 20.39 4.91
N ASN A 18 -13.99 20.46 6.23
CA ASN A 18 -14.38 21.66 6.99
C ASN A 18 -13.59 22.90 6.52
N TYR A 19 -12.29 22.76 6.31
CA TYR A 19 -11.45 23.85 5.85
C TYR A 19 -11.87 24.33 4.45
N ILE A 20 -12.04 23.39 3.49
CA ILE A 20 -12.39 23.71 2.11
C ILE A 20 -13.79 24.36 2.04
N VAL A 21 -14.77 23.80 2.73
CA VAL A 21 -16.15 24.34 2.70
C VAL A 21 -16.21 25.71 3.35
N LYS A 22 -15.49 25.96 4.44
CA LYS A 22 -15.41 27.31 5.04
C LYS A 22 -14.75 28.33 4.11
N ARG A 23 -13.76 27.92 3.33
CA ARG A 23 -12.96 28.87 2.51
C ARG A 23 -13.55 29.07 1.11
N TRP A 24 -14.08 28.01 0.51
CA TRP A 24 -14.51 27.97 -0.89
C TRP A 24 -15.93 27.40 -1.09
N GLY A 25 -16.70 27.17 -0.04
CA GLY A 25 -18.04 26.57 -0.12
C GLY A 25 -18.99 27.34 -1.04
N GLY A 26 -18.92 28.68 -1.06
CA GLY A 26 -19.70 29.50 -1.97
C GLY A 26 -19.36 29.27 -3.44
N VAL A 27 -18.08 29.14 -3.78
CA VAL A 27 -17.61 28.87 -5.16
C VAL A 27 -17.97 27.45 -5.60
N LEU A 28 -17.90 26.50 -4.67
CA LEU A 28 -18.23 25.09 -4.90
C LEU A 28 -19.73 24.79 -4.83
N HIS A 29 -20.57 25.79 -4.52
CA HIS A 29 -22.00 25.62 -4.25
C HIS A 29 -22.31 24.59 -3.16
N ILE A 30 -21.42 24.46 -2.16
CA ILE A 30 -21.59 23.58 -1.00
C ILE A 30 -22.02 24.42 0.19
N VAL A 31 -23.29 24.37 0.54
CA VAL A 31 -23.88 25.16 1.65
C VAL A 31 -23.41 24.60 3.00
N ASN A 32 -23.41 23.28 3.14
CA ASN A 32 -22.96 22.61 4.36
C ASN A 32 -22.48 21.19 4.03
N LEU A 33 -21.75 20.59 4.99
CA LEU A 33 -21.20 19.24 4.84
C LEU A 33 -22.24 18.12 4.78
N LYS A 34 -23.47 18.39 5.21
CA LYS A 34 -24.56 17.40 5.20
C LYS A 34 -25.34 17.39 3.88
N SER A 35 -25.06 18.33 2.97
CA SER A 35 -25.73 18.38 1.67
C SER A 35 -25.13 17.33 0.71
N ASN A 36 -25.96 16.79 -0.18
CA ASN A 36 -25.50 15.84 -1.20
C ASN A 36 -24.43 16.45 -2.12
N SER A 37 -24.39 17.78 -2.27
CA SER A 37 -23.36 18.49 -3.04
C SER A 37 -21.95 18.36 -2.44
N SER A 38 -21.82 17.96 -1.17
CA SER A 38 -20.52 17.71 -0.54
C SER A 38 -19.91 16.35 -0.88
N LEU A 39 -20.70 15.41 -1.41
CA LEU A 39 -20.26 14.05 -1.70
C LEU A 39 -19.09 13.96 -2.71
N PRO A 40 -19.11 14.68 -3.84
CA PRO A 40 -17.98 14.67 -4.77
C PRO A 40 -16.68 15.18 -4.12
N LEU A 41 -16.76 16.22 -3.28
CA LEU A 41 -15.62 16.73 -2.53
C LEU A 41 -15.09 15.68 -1.54
N PHE A 42 -15.99 15.03 -0.82
CA PHE A 42 -15.64 13.93 0.09
C PHE A 42 -14.86 12.82 -0.63
N LEU A 43 -15.42 12.32 -1.75
CA LEU A 43 -14.78 11.25 -2.54
C LEU A 43 -13.43 11.68 -3.10
N CYS A 44 -13.31 12.93 -3.54
CA CYS A 44 -12.03 13.47 -4.03
C CYS A 44 -10.97 13.48 -2.92
N ILE A 45 -11.30 13.99 -1.74
CA ILE A 45 -10.38 14.05 -0.60
C ILE A 45 -9.98 12.65 -0.15
N VAL A 46 -10.94 11.73 -0.03
CA VAL A 46 -10.66 10.33 0.32
C VAL A 46 -9.71 9.70 -0.68
N SER A 47 -9.97 9.85 -1.98
CA SER A 47 -9.11 9.31 -3.04
C SER A 47 -7.70 9.87 -3.00
N MET A 48 -7.55 11.19 -2.77
CA MET A 48 -6.24 11.82 -2.66
C MET A 48 -5.46 11.34 -1.42
N LEU A 49 -6.12 11.22 -0.27
CA LEU A 49 -5.51 10.72 0.96
C LEU A 49 -5.11 9.25 0.83
N THR A 50 -5.97 8.42 0.23
CA THR A 50 -5.66 7.02 -0.04
C THR A 50 -4.43 6.92 -0.94
N PHE A 51 -4.42 7.61 -2.08
CA PHE A 51 -3.29 7.63 -2.99
C PHE A 51 -1.99 8.10 -2.32
N ALA A 52 -2.07 9.13 -1.47
CA ALA A 52 -0.90 9.63 -0.74
C ALA A 52 -0.39 8.65 0.34
N SER A 53 -1.28 7.80 0.89
CA SER A 53 -0.92 6.79 1.90
C SER A 53 -0.44 5.46 1.30
N ASP A 54 -0.75 5.17 0.03
CA ASP A 54 -0.38 3.91 -0.64
C ASP A 54 1.12 3.57 -0.52
N PRO A 55 2.07 4.49 -0.72
CA PRO A 55 3.49 4.18 -0.59
C PRO A 55 3.89 3.67 0.80
N ILE A 56 3.29 4.24 1.84
CA ILE A 56 3.55 3.87 3.23
C ILE A 56 2.94 2.49 3.52
N MET A 57 1.67 2.30 3.17
CA MET A 57 0.96 1.06 3.42
C MET A 57 1.57 -0.11 2.64
N ASN A 58 1.93 0.11 1.38
CA ASN A 58 2.61 -0.88 0.56
C ASN A 58 4.00 -1.24 1.11
N SER A 59 4.72 -0.26 1.66
CA SER A 59 6.03 -0.52 2.28
C SER A 59 5.90 -1.36 3.55
N ILE A 60 4.90 -1.09 4.38
CA ILE A 60 4.61 -1.89 5.57
C ILE A 60 4.22 -3.32 5.17
N SER A 61 3.36 -3.47 4.16
CA SER A 61 2.94 -4.79 3.66
C SER A 61 4.14 -5.60 3.16
N ARG A 62 5.00 -5.01 2.32
CA ARG A 62 6.22 -5.66 1.83
C ARG A 62 7.16 -6.09 2.96
N TYR A 63 7.33 -5.23 3.97
CA TYR A 63 8.15 -5.56 5.14
C TYR A 63 7.59 -6.75 5.93
N GLN A 64 6.28 -6.79 6.14
CA GLN A 64 5.63 -7.89 6.85
C GLN A 64 5.78 -9.22 6.09
N GLU A 65 5.61 -9.21 4.76
CA GLU A 65 5.83 -10.41 3.95
C GLU A 65 7.28 -10.88 3.96
N GLN A 66 8.22 -9.96 3.84
CA GLN A 66 9.64 -10.32 3.90
C GLN A 66 9.99 -10.99 5.23
N ARG A 67 9.44 -10.50 6.34
CA ARG A 67 9.60 -11.13 7.66
C ARG A 67 8.94 -12.50 7.74
N ALA A 68 7.76 -12.65 7.15
CA ALA A 68 7.07 -13.94 7.10
C ALA A 68 7.82 -14.97 6.25
N ASP A 69 8.39 -14.55 5.11
CA ASP A 69 9.22 -15.41 4.28
C ASP A 69 10.47 -15.88 5.01
N GLN A 70 11.20 -14.98 5.67
CA GLN A 70 12.38 -15.32 6.46
C GLN A 70 12.04 -16.36 7.54
N TYR A 71 10.97 -16.13 8.29
CA TYR A 71 10.52 -17.07 9.31
C TYR A 71 10.14 -18.44 8.73
N ALA A 72 9.45 -18.46 7.58
CA ALA A 72 9.08 -19.71 6.92
C ALA A 72 10.32 -20.50 6.45
N ILE A 73 11.33 -19.81 5.91
CA ILE A 73 12.58 -20.41 5.43
C ILE A 73 13.40 -21.00 6.60
N GLU A 74 13.49 -20.29 7.72
CA GLU A 74 14.13 -20.77 8.93
C GLU A 74 13.48 -22.06 9.46
N LEU A 75 12.12 -22.14 9.42
CA LEU A 75 11.39 -23.32 9.85
C LEU A 75 11.59 -24.54 8.94
N ILE A 76 11.58 -24.32 7.63
CA ILE A 76 11.70 -25.41 6.63
C ILE A 76 13.16 -25.89 6.52
N ASN A 77 14.10 -25.01 6.77
CA ASN A 77 15.56 -25.26 6.64
C ASN A 77 15.96 -25.85 5.28
N ASP A 78 15.22 -25.50 4.22
CA ASP A 78 15.43 -25.94 2.83
C ASP A 78 15.33 -24.73 1.89
N LYS A 79 16.45 -24.02 1.75
CA LYS A 79 16.54 -22.81 0.91
C LYS A 79 16.32 -23.11 -0.57
N GLU A 80 16.81 -24.26 -1.06
CA GLU A 80 16.67 -24.64 -2.46
C GLU A 80 15.20 -24.87 -2.83
N ALA A 81 14.44 -25.54 -1.96
CA ALA A 81 13.02 -25.71 -2.14
C ALA A 81 12.27 -24.37 -2.13
N ALA A 82 12.66 -23.44 -1.24
CA ALA A 82 12.07 -22.11 -1.18
C ALA A 82 12.33 -21.31 -2.48
N ILE A 83 13.58 -21.26 -2.96
CA ILE A 83 13.95 -20.59 -4.22
C ILE A 83 13.19 -21.21 -5.40
N SER A 84 13.18 -22.55 -5.50
CA SER A 84 12.45 -23.28 -6.54
C SER A 84 10.96 -22.94 -6.54
N SER A 85 10.35 -22.83 -5.37
CA SER A 85 8.95 -22.47 -5.20
C SER A 85 8.65 -21.05 -5.68
N PHE A 86 9.50 -20.07 -5.32
CA PHE A 86 9.36 -18.70 -5.80
C PHE A 86 9.59 -18.55 -7.31
N GLN A 87 10.51 -19.32 -7.88
CA GLN A 87 10.71 -19.36 -9.33
C GLN A 87 9.48 -19.92 -10.07
N LYS A 88 8.88 -20.98 -9.55
CA LYS A 88 7.63 -21.56 -10.11
C LYS A 88 6.49 -20.57 -9.99
N LEU A 89 6.33 -19.92 -8.85
CA LEU A 89 5.31 -18.92 -8.62
C LEU A 89 5.48 -17.71 -9.55
N SER A 90 6.71 -17.25 -9.76
CA SER A 90 7.01 -16.18 -10.71
C SER A 90 6.59 -16.50 -12.14
N LYS A 91 6.88 -17.73 -12.58
CA LYS A 91 6.47 -18.19 -13.92
C LYS A 91 4.95 -18.28 -14.09
N SER A 92 4.25 -18.73 -13.04
CA SER A 92 2.78 -18.89 -13.10
C SER A 92 2.03 -17.57 -13.00
N SER A 93 2.56 -16.59 -12.24
CA SER A 93 1.91 -15.30 -12.02
C SER A 93 2.13 -14.28 -13.12
N LEU A 94 3.01 -14.56 -14.11
CA LEU A 94 3.42 -13.60 -15.15
C LEU A 94 3.81 -12.22 -14.57
N SER A 95 4.32 -12.20 -13.33
CA SER A 95 4.65 -10.98 -12.65
C SER A 95 5.92 -10.34 -13.24
N GLN A 96 5.92 -9.02 -13.31
CA GLN A 96 7.09 -8.27 -13.75
C GLN A 96 8.21 -8.41 -12.70
N LEU A 97 9.35 -8.99 -13.09
CA LEU A 97 10.46 -9.28 -12.19
C LEU A 97 11.12 -8.02 -11.65
N ASN A 98 11.24 -6.98 -12.48
CA ASN A 98 11.88 -5.71 -12.13
C ASN A 98 11.03 -4.52 -12.59
N PRO A 99 9.96 -4.17 -11.86
CA PRO A 99 9.14 -3.01 -12.17
C PRO A 99 9.89 -1.70 -11.90
N PRO A 100 9.57 -0.61 -12.62
CA PRO A 100 10.09 0.72 -12.30
C PRO A 100 9.80 1.08 -10.83
N TRP A 101 10.72 1.78 -10.18
CA TRP A 101 10.65 2.08 -8.75
C TRP A 101 9.36 2.79 -8.31
N LEU A 102 8.85 3.74 -9.13
CA LEU A 102 7.57 4.42 -8.87
C LEU A 102 6.40 3.43 -8.87
N VAL A 103 6.35 2.55 -9.87
CA VAL A 103 5.30 1.52 -9.95
C VAL A 103 5.36 0.60 -8.73
N LYS A 104 6.57 0.21 -8.31
CA LYS A 104 6.76 -0.61 -7.14
C LYS A 104 6.25 0.07 -5.85
N ILE A 105 6.57 1.34 -5.65
CA ILE A 105 6.17 2.08 -4.45
C ILE A 105 4.64 2.21 -4.38
N PHE A 106 3.99 2.58 -5.47
CA PHE A 106 2.55 2.89 -5.48
C PHE A 106 1.64 1.69 -5.74
N ARG A 107 2.13 0.62 -6.39
CA ARG A 107 1.25 -0.47 -6.87
C ARG A 107 1.58 -1.83 -6.30
N TYR A 108 2.80 -2.05 -5.79
CA TYR A 108 3.22 -3.35 -5.31
C TYR A 108 3.03 -3.45 -3.80
N THR A 109 2.05 -4.21 -3.39
CA THR A 109 1.79 -4.57 -1.99
C THR A 109 2.70 -5.68 -1.49
N HIS A 110 3.32 -6.44 -2.41
CA HIS A 110 4.21 -7.57 -2.14
C HIS A 110 5.62 -7.29 -2.66
N PRO A 111 6.68 -7.85 -2.07
CA PRO A 111 8.02 -7.84 -2.65
C PRO A 111 8.01 -8.54 -4.02
N THR A 112 8.86 -8.10 -4.93
CA THR A 112 9.03 -8.82 -6.20
C THR A 112 9.64 -10.20 -5.97
N MET A 113 9.38 -11.15 -6.87
CA MET A 113 9.97 -12.49 -6.76
C MET A 113 11.49 -12.44 -6.78
N LEU A 114 12.06 -11.49 -7.52
CA LEU A 114 13.51 -11.26 -7.55
C LEU A 114 14.04 -10.83 -6.18
N GLU A 115 13.34 -9.93 -5.49
CA GLU A 115 13.74 -9.50 -4.15
C GLU A 115 13.62 -10.63 -3.14
N ARG A 116 12.56 -11.43 -3.20
CA ARG A 116 12.35 -12.58 -2.30
C ARG A 116 13.48 -13.61 -2.47
N ILE A 117 13.86 -13.94 -3.71
CA ILE A 117 14.96 -14.86 -4.01
C ILE A 117 16.29 -14.26 -3.53
N SER A 118 16.58 -13.00 -3.85
CA SER A 118 17.83 -12.35 -3.46
C SER A 118 18.01 -12.24 -1.94
N THR A 119 16.91 -12.11 -1.19
CA THR A 119 16.95 -12.11 0.28
C THR A 119 17.42 -13.46 0.81
N ILE A 120 16.97 -14.58 0.22
CA ILE A 120 17.37 -15.93 0.62
C ILE A 120 18.85 -16.18 0.32
N GLU A 121 19.30 -15.76 -0.87
CA GLU A 121 20.70 -15.93 -1.30
C GLU A 121 21.68 -15.09 -0.46
N ASN A 122 21.25 -13.90 0.00
CA ASN A 122 22.09 -13.01 0.81
C ASN A 122 22.13 -13.36 2.31
N ASP A 123 21.23 -14.21 2.78
CA ASP A 123 21.21 -14.69 4.18
C ASP A 123 22.34 -15.72 4.46
N GLU A 124 23.26 -15.92 3.52
CA GLU A 124 24.46 -16.78 3.64
C GLU A 124 25.68 -16.04 4.19
N LYS A 125 25.56 -14.79 4.61
CA LYS A 125 26.66 -14.01 5.20
C LYS A 125 26.41 -13.74 6.68
#